data_a15a5b98fdf81d7073ad3a5fb4bfaeda
#
_entry.id   a15a5b98fdf81d7073ad3a5fb4bfaeda
#
_cell.length_a   1.000
_cell.length_b   1.000
_cell.length_c   1.000
_cell.angle_alpha   90.00
_cell.angle_beta   90.00
_cell.angle_gamma   90.00
#
_symmetry.space_group_name_H-M   'P 1'
#
loop_
_entity.id
_entity.type
_entity.pdbx_description
1 polymer ?
#
loop_
_entity_poly.entity_id
_entity_poly.type
_entity_poly.pdbx_seq_one_letter_code
_entity_poly.pdbx_strand_id
1 'polypeptide(L)'
;MNVLLIYPECPDTFWSFKHALKFVHKKAGSPPLGLLTVAAMLPAEWPVRLVDVNVRKLTDRDLAWADCAFVSAMAVQRAFAREIIARCRDAGVRVVAGGPLFTAGHAQFEAVDHLVLNEAELTLPPFLEDLARGNAERLYTTSGFADIERTPAPRWELADLKAYRSMGVQYSRGCPYDCEFCDVTALFGYRPRTKTARQMIAELDGLCALGWRGPVFFVDDNLIGNKRRLMTELLPALVEWRKGKRGLPFNTEASINLADDDELMRMMVEAGFCTVFVGIETPNEESLAECGKKQNLHRDLVADVKRIQRAGLQVQGGFILGFDSDSPSTIPQLIDYIQRSGIVTAMVGLLQAPPGTKLYARLKEAGRLLERAWGDNVDGTTNIVPLISLDALRRGYKDLLHHIYSPKAYYRRVRTYLREYRPPKVKVRLDFGYHMEQALAFLRSAVRLGIVGRERFEYWKLFWWTLFCRPRALPLAITLAIYGHHFRKICELHVQ
;
A
#
# COMPACT_ATOMS: atom_id res chain seq x y z
N MET A 1 11.42 25.83 17.89
CA MET A 1 11.72 25.59 16.47
C MET A 1 10.44 25.18 15.75
N ASN A 2 10.07 25.86 14.67
CA ASN A 2 8.89 25.54 13.86
C ASN A 2 9.22 24.40 12.89
N VAL A 3 8.55 23.28 13.01
CA VAL A 3 8.80 22.10 12.20
C VAL A 3 7.71 21.90 11.15
N LEU A 4 8.11 21.83 9.89
CA LEU A 4 7.25 21.53 8.77
C LEU A 4 7.47 20.09 8.28
N LEU A 5 6.48 19.23 8.49
CA LEU A 5 6.49 17.87 7.91
C LEU A 5 5.99 17.94 6.48
N ILE A 6 6.75 17.43 5.52
CA ILE A 6 6.39 17.48 4.11
C ILE A 6 6.36 16.06 3.54
N TYR A 7 5.20 15.66 3.01
CA TYR A 7 5.05 14.43 2.26
C TYR A 7 4.88 14.74 0.77
N PRO A 8 5.83 14.32 -0.08
CA PRO A 8 5.82 14.61 -1.50
C PRO A 8 4.61 14.04 -2.23
N GLU A 9 4.32 14.54 -3.41
CA GLU A 9 3.27 14.01 -4.26
C GLU A 9 3.58 12.55 -4.65
N CYS A 10 2.53 11.70 -4.64
CA CYS A 10 2.59 10.36 -5.21
C CYS A 10 2.25 10.45 -6.71
N PRO A 11 3.00 9.80 -7.59
CA PRO A 11 2.63 9.73 -9.00
C PRO A 11 1.32 8.97 -9.22
N ASP A 12 0.78 9.04 -10.44
CA ASP A 12 -0.39 8.27 -10.84
C ASP A 12 0.00 6.80 -11.04
N THR A 13 -0.24 5.97 -10.05
CA THR A 13 0.04 4.52 -10.06
C THR A 13 -1.23 3.72 -9.76
N PHE A 14 -1.16 2.40 -9.92
CA PHE A 14 -2.26 1.51 -9.48
C PHE A 14 -2.60 1.70 -8.00
N TRP A 15 -1.59 1.97 -7.15
CA TRP A 15 -1.74 2.18 -5.71
C TRP A 15 -2.32 3.53 -5.32
N SER A 16 -2.22 4.53 -6.22
CA SER A 16 -2.69 5.89 -5.91
C SER A 16 -4.19 6.01 -5.77
N PHE A 17 -4.96 5.14 -6.45
CA PHE A 17 -6.41 5.20 -6.57
C PHE A 17 -6.98 6.58 -6.94
N LYS A 18 -6.16 7.53 -7.40
CA LYS A 18 -6.54 8.93 -7.66
C LYS A 18 -7.82 9.08 -8.49
N HIS A 19 -7.99 8.25 -9.53
CA HIS A 19 -9.20 8.31 -10.37
C HIS A 19 -10.45 7.72 -9.68
N ALA A 20 -10.28 6.77 -8.75
CA ALA A 20 -11.38 6.22 -7.95
C ALA A 20 -11.78 7.19 -6.82
N LEU A 21 -10.81 7.86 -6.20
CA LEU A 21 -11.04 8.82 -5.10
C LEU A 21 -11.98 9.98 -5.51
N LYS A 22 -11.97 10.36 -6.79
CA LYS A 22 -12.87 11.40 -7.34
C LYS A 22 -14.36 11.07 -7.17
N PHE A 23 -14.74 9.78 -7.13
CA PHE A 23 -16.13 9.37 -6.94
C PHE A 23 -16.63 9.58 -5.51
N VAL A 24 -15.72 9.64 -4.55
CA VAL A 24 -16.03 9.84 -3.13
C VAL A 24 -15.47 11.17 -2.57
N HIS A 25 -15.05 12.10 -3.44
CA HIS A 25 -14.50 13.42 -3.08
C HIS A 25 -13.34 13.35 -2.07
N LYS A 26 -12.50 12.34 -2.19
CA LYS A 26 -11.26 12.23 -1.42
C LYS A 26 -10.07 12.66 -2.27
N LYS A 27 -9.03 13.20 -1.61
CA LYS A 27 -7.83 13.70 -2.28
C LYS A 27 -6.70 12.67 -2.28
N ALA A 28 -6.54 11.91 -1.19
CA ALA A 28 -5.50 10.91 -1.02
C ALA A 28 -6.02 9.62 -0.39
N GLY A 29 -5.28 8.52 -0.53
CA GLY A 29 -5.60 7.22 0.04
C GLY A 29 -5.53 7.22 1.56
N SER A 30 -4.36 7.56 2.10
CA SER A 30 -4.09 7.64 3.54
C SER A 30 -3.05 8.71 3.85
N PRO A 31 -3.04 9.27 5.08
CA PRO A 31 -2.00 10.21 5.50
C PRO A 31 -0.63 9.51 5.67
N PRO A 32 0.48 10.27 5.66
CA PRO A 32 1.83 9.73 5.82
C PRO A 32 2.10 9.27 7.25
N LEU A 33 1.77 8.01 7.55
CA LEU A 33 1.87 7.41 8.89
C LEU A 33 3.25 7.63 9.53
N GLY A 34 4.34 7.40 8.77
CA GLY A 34 5.70 7.57 9.28
C GLY A 34 6.00 8.99 9.75
N LEU A 35 5.59 10.02 9.00
CA LEU A 35 5.76 11.42 9.41
C LEU A 35 4.91 11.77 10.64
N LEU A 36 3.70 11.24 10.74
CA LEU A 36 2.83 11.45 11.91
C LEU A 36 3.40 10.75 13.15
N THR A 37 4.07 9.61 12.99
CA THR A 37 4.80 8.93 14.08
C THR A 37 6.02 9.72 14.49
N VAL A 38 6.83 10.20 13.53
CA VAL A 38 7.97 11.09 13.80
C VAL A 38 7.52 12.35 14.55
N ALA A 39 6.39 12.95 14.16
CA ALA A 39 5.84 14.10 14.86
C ALA A 39 5.57 13.84 16.34
N ALA A 40 5.18 12.62 16.71
CA ALA A 40 4.95 12.23 18.11
C ALA A 40 6.25 12.02 18.90
N MET A 41 7.40 11.95 18.22
CA MET A 41 8.72 11.80 18.82
C MET A 41 9.48 13.13 18.95
N LEU A 42 8.95 14.20 18.34
CA LEU A 42 9.55 15.53 18.44
C LEU A 42 9.28 16.17 19.82
N PRO A 43 10.12 17.10 20.29
CA PRO A 43 9.86 17.87 21.51
C PRO A 43 8.47 18.51 21.50
N ALA A 44 7.73 18.35 22.58
CA ALA A 44 6.32 18.77 22.68
C ALA A 44 6.12 20.30 22.49
N GLU A 45 7.13 21.08 22.83
CA GLU A 45 7.15 22.53 22.69
C GLU A 45 7.38 23.03 21.27
N TRP A 46 7.74 22.15 20.33
CA TRP A 46 7.92 22.56 18.94
C TRP A 46 6.58 22.64 18.22
N PRO A 47 6.23 23.80 17.63
CA PRO A 47 5.08 23.87 16.74
C PRO A 47 5.33 23.01 15.49
N VAL A 48 4.40 22.11 15.21
CA VAL A 48 4.49 21.17 14.07
C VAL A 48 3.31 21.39 13.13
N ARG A 49 3.59 21.45 11.82
CA ARG A 49 2.58 21.47 10.74
C ARG A 49 2.86 20.37 9.73
N LEU A 50 1.79 19.81 9.15
CA LEU A 50 1.88 18.84 8.05
C LEU A 50 1.44 19.48 6.72
N VAL A 51 2.27 19.30 5.70
CA VAL A 51 1.92 19.51 4.29
C VAL A 51 2.02 18.16 3.57
N ASP A 52 0.90 17.53 3.36
CA ASP A 52 0.78 16.44 2.41
C ASP A 52 0.45 17.03 1.04
N VAL A 53 1.40 16.98 0.09
CA VAL A 53 1.24 17.57 -1.25
C VAL A 53 0.16 16.89 -2.06
N ASN A 54 -0.24 15.67 -1.72
CA ASN A 54 -1.39 14.98 -2.31
C ASN A 54 -2.74 15.60 -1.89
N VAL A 55 -2.76 16.37 -0.80
CA VAL A 55 -3.96 16.99 -0.22
C VAL A 55 -3.99 18.49 -0.47
N ARG A 56 -2.86 19.19 -0.27
CA ARG A 56 -2.73 20.62 -0.49
C ARG A 56 -1.33 20.99 -1.00
N LYS A 57 -1.24 22.06 -1.77
CA LYS A 57 0.04 22.56 -2.26
C LYS A 57 0.93 23.07 -1.12
N LEU A 58 2.24 22.83 -1.23
CA LEU A 58 3.24 23.52 -0.44
C LEU A 58 3.32 24.97 -0.90
N THR A 59 3.20 25.92 0.00
CA THR A 59 3.24 27.37 -0.31
C THR A 59 4.50 28.02 0.27
N ASP A 60 4.87 29.19 -0.27
CA ASP A 60 6.02 29.94 0.24
C ASP A 60 5.78 30.45 1.69
N ARG A 61 4.50 30.66 2.07
CA ARG A 61 4.14 30.94 3.48
C ARG A 61 4.43 29.76 4.41
N ASP A 62 4.27 28.53 3.93
CA ASP A 62 4.64 27.35 4.72
C ASP A 62 6.15 27.29 4.94
N LEU A 63 6.92 27.58 3.89
CA LEU A 63 8.39 27.62 3.97
C LEU A 63 8.88 28.78 4.84
N ALA A 64 8.34 29.98 4.69
CA ALA A 64 8.70 31.14 5.48
C ALA A 64 8.37 30.99 6.98
N TRP A 65 7.41 30.10 7.33
CA TRP A 65 7.08 29.80 8.72
C TRP A 65 8.06 28.79 9.34
N ALA A 66 8.68 27.92 8.54
CA ALA A 66 9.45 26.77 9.00
C ALA A 66 10.90 27.12 9.30
N ASP A 67 11.40 26.75 10.46
CA ASP A 67 12.83 26.71 10.76
C ASP A 67 13.50 25.46 10.20
N CYS A 68 12.72 24.36 10.14
CA CYS A 68 13.18 23.05 9.68
C CYS A 68 12.07 22.27 8.98
N ALA A 69 12.39 21.62 7.87
CA ALA A 69 11.50 20.73 7.11
C ALA A 69 11.91 19.27 7.29
N PHE A 70 10.98 18.43 7.73
CA PHE A 70 11.16 16.97 7.77
C PHE A 70 10.47 16.36 6.56
N VAL A 71 11.24 15.75 5.67
CA VAL A 71 10.77 15.14 4.42
C VAL A 71 10.87 13.62 4.52
N SER A 72 9.75 12.92 4.33
CA SER A 72 9.76 11.47 4.19
C SER A 72 9.11 11.07 2.87
N ALA A 73 9.70 10.08 2.18
CA ALA A 73 9.24 9.67 0.87
C ALA A 73 9.45 8.17 0.62
N MET A 74 8.61 7.61 -0.25
CA MET A 74 8.79 6.30 -0.87
C MET A 74 9.58 6.44 -2.18
N ALA A 75 10.13 5.35 -2.68
CA ALA A 75 10.94 5.33 -3.92
C ALA A 75 10.22 5.97 -5.12
N VAL A 76 8.93 5.73 -5.28
CA VAL A 76 8.09 6.30 -6.35
C VAL A 76 7.96 7.84 -6.30
N GLN A 77 8.21 8.46 -5.15
CA GLN A 77 8.11 9.91 -4.95
C GLN A 77 9.44 10.65 -5.19
N ARG A 78 10.49 9.97 -5.65
CA ARG A 78 11.86 10.51 -5.79
C ARG A 78 11.93 11.85 -6.50
N ALA A 79 11.25 12.00 -7.64
CA ALA A 79 11.27 13.24 -8.43
C ALA A 79 10.68 14.42 -7.63
N PHE A 80 9.50 14.21 -7.04
CA PHE A 80 8.82 15.21 -6.21
C PHE A 80 9.58 15.52 -4.92
N ALA A 81 10.25 14.52 -4.32
CA ALA A 81 11.09 14.74 -3.14
C ALA A 81 12.29 15.66 -3.47
N ARG A 82 12.95 15.47 -4.62
CA ARG A 82 14.03 16.35 -5.09
C ARG A 82 13.56 17.78 -5.29
N GLU A 83 12.39 17.96 -5.90
CA GLU A 83 11.79 19.28 -6.11
C GLU A 83 11.49 20.00 -4.79
N ILE A 84 10.92 19.30 -3.82
CA ILE A 84 10.63 19.83 -2.48
C ILE A 84 11.92 20.22 -1.75
N ILE A 85 12.94 19.37 -1.79
CA ILE A 85 14.25 19.65 -1.17
C ILE A 85 14.87 20.89 -1.78
N ALA A 86 14.84 21.04 -3.11
CA ALA A 86 15.33 22.23 -3.78
C ALA A 86 14.59 23.50 -3.32
N ARG A 87 13.25 23.46 -3.27
CA ARG A 87 12.44 24.60 -2.79
C ARG A 87 12.73 24.96 -1.33
N CYS A 88 12.94 23.98 -0.46
CA CYS A 88 13.32 24.25 0.94
C CYS A 88 14.67 24.97 1.01
N ARG A 89 15.66 24.50 0.25
CA ARG A 89 16.98 25.15 0.18
C ARG A 89 16.91 26.58 -0.33
N ASP A 90 16.19 26.80 -1.44
CA ASP A 90 16.03 28.14 -2.02
C ASP A 90 15.36 29.11 -1.05
N ALA A 91 14.52 28.59 -0.15
CA ALA A 91 13.89 29.34 0.92
C ALA A 91 14.74 29.45 2.21
N GLY A 92 15.94 28.87 2.25
CA GLY A 92 16.81 28.87 3.43
C GLY A 92 16.33 27.96 4.57
N VAL A 93 15.42 27.03 4.31
CA VAL A 93 14.85 26.09 5.29
C VAL A 93 15.72 24.84 5.38
N ARG A 94 16.21 24.51 6.58
CA ARG A 94 16.98 23.28 6.83
C ARG A 94 16.16 22.04 6.54
N VAL A 95 16.74 21.04 5.87
CA VAL A 95 16.05 19.80 5.48
C VAL A 95 16.59 18.60 6.27
N VAL A 96 15.68 17.92 6.97
CA VAL A 96 15.90 16.60 7.58
C VAL A 96 15.12 15.57 6.76
N ALA A 97 15.80 14.56 6.23
CA ALA A 97 15.15 13.55 5.38
C ALA A 97 15.28 12.14 5.96
N GLY A 98 14.20 11.34 5.84
CA GLY A 98 14.14 9.96 6.30
C GLY A 98 13.10 9.14 5.54
N GLY A 99 12.95 7.89 5.97
CA GLY A 99 12.03 6.95 5.33
C GLY A 99 12.66 6.14 4.18
N PRO A 100 11.88 5.26 3.52
CA PRO A 100 12.38 4.22 2.63
C PRO A 100 13.23 4.73 1.46
N LEU A 101 12.82 5.82 0.82
CA LEU A 101 13.56 6.42 -0.29
C LEU A 101 14.99 6.79 0.11
N PHE A 102 15.12 7.47 1.24
CA PHE A 102 16.42 7.97 1.71
C PHE A 102 17.25 6.85 2.32
N THR A 103 16.64 5.93 3.05
CA THR A 103 17.34 4.77 3.60
C THR A 103 18.00 3.92 2.52
N ALA A 104 17.30 3.68 1.41
CA ALA A 104 17.83 2.86 0.31
C ALA A 104 18.69 3.64 -0.70
N GLY A 105 18.61 4.98 -0.72
CA GLY A 105 19.24 5.79 -1.78
C GLY A 105 19.84 7.13 -1.34
N HIS A 106 20.25 7.27 -0.08
CA HIS A 106 20.71 8.55 0.51
C HIS A 106 21.89 9.20 -0.24
N ALA A 107 22.77 8.42 -0.83
CA ALA A 107 23.89 8.94 -1.62
C ALA A 107 23.48 9.85 -2.78
N GLN A 108 22.23 9.73 -3.25
CA GLN A 108 21.68 10.55 -4.33
C GLN A 108 21.10 11.90 -3.87
N PHE A 109 21.16 12.21 -2.56
CA PHE A 109 20.54 13.38 -1.94
C PHE A 109 21.57 14.23 -1.18
N GLU A 110 22.60 14.70 -1.90
CA GLU A 110 23.66 15.52 -1.33
C GLU A 110 23.18 16.85 -0.76
N ALA A 111 22.06 17.35 -1.29
CA ALA A 111 21.45 18.63 -0.92
C ALA A 111 20.64 18.60 0.39
N VAL A 112 20.60 17.46 1.09
CA VAL A 112 19.90 17.30 2.38
C VAL A 112 20.88 17.62 3.51
N ASP A 113 20.47 18.46 4.46
CA ASP A 113 21.32 18.84 5.60
C ASP A 113 21.53 17.68 6.58
N HIS A 114 20.46 16.97 6.91
CA HIS A 114 20.52 15.84 7.83
C HIS A 114 19.71 14.64 7.30
N LEU A 115 20.31 13.47 7.32
CA LEU A 115 19.72 12.20 6.94
C LEU A 115 19.51 11.35 8.20
N VAL A 116 18.24 11.11 8.55
CA VAL A 116 17.82 10.26 9.67
C VAL A 116 17.22 8.99 9.08
N LEU A 117 18.06 7.97 8.93
CA LEU A 117 17.77 6.75 8.17
C LEU A 117 17.30 5.59 9.04
N ASN A 118 16.76 4.55 8.40
CA ASN A 118 16.22 3.35 9.07
C ASN A 118 15.03 3.66 9.97
N GLU A 119 14.93 3.02 11.14
CA GLU A 119 13.82 3.21 12.05
C GLU A 119 14.06 4.44 12.95
N ALA A 120 13.18 5.41 12.85
CA ALA A 120 13.31 6.70 13.54
C ALA A 120 13.38 6.56 15.07
N GLU A 121 12.79 5.51 15.63
CA GLU A 121 12.88 5.22 17.07
C GLU A 121 14.31 5.09 17.59
N LEU A 122 15.27 4.71 16.72
CA LEU A 122 16.68 4.55 17.06
C LEU A 122 17.54 5.73 16.60
N THR A 123 17.21 6.36 15.49
CA THR A 123 18.09 7.34 14.82
C THR A 123 17.66 8.80 15.05
N LEU A 124 16.37 9.03 15.36
CA LEU A 124 15.87 10.39 15.64
C LEU A 124 16.31 10.92 17.02
N PRO A 125 16.28 10.15 18.14
CA PRO A 125 16.70 10.69 19.44
C PRO A 125 18.14 11.24 19.44
N PRO A 126 19.18 10.52 18.99
CA PRO A 126 20.55 11.07 18.95
C PRO A 126 20.66 12.29 18.03
N PHE A 127 19.94 12.32 16.89
CA PHE A 127 19.88 13.50 16.05
C PHE A 127 19.33 14.72 16.82
N LEU A 128 18.22 14.56 17.55
CA LEU A 128 17.59 15.65 18.30
C LEU A 128 18.50 16.15 19.44
N GLU A 129 19.21 15.27 20.12
CA GLU A 129 20.18 15.63 21.14
C GLU A 129 21.33 16.47 20.58
N ASP A 130 21.90 16.04 19.45
CA ASP A 130 23.00 16.76 18.80
C ASP A 130 22.52 18.07 18.18
N LEU A 131 21.31 18.12 17.65
CA LEU A 131 20.69 19.33 17.15
C LEU A 131 20.51 20.37 18.27
N ALA A 132 20.09 19.94 19.46
CA ALA A 132 19.95 20.81 20.62
C ALA A 132 21.30 21.36 21.13
N ARG A 133 22.38 20.61 20.92
CA ARG A 133 23.76 21.02 21.24
C ARG A 133 24.42 21.87 20.16
N GLY A 134 23.78 22.01 18.99
CA GLY A 134 24.32 22.75 17.83
C GLY A 134 25.41 22.01 17.04
N ASN A 135 25.57 20.69 17.23
CA ASN A 135 26.58 19.86 16.60
C ASN A 135 25.99 18.65 15.86
N ALA A 136 24.77 18.80 15.32
CA ALA A 136 24.11 17.75 14.56
C ALA A 136 24.93 17.34 13.33
N GLU A 137 25.18 16.04 13.20
CA GLU A 137 25.85 15.46 12.05
C GLU A 137 24.93 15.37 10.83
N ARG A 138 25.51 15.10 9.67
CA ARG A 138 24.75 14.92 8.44
C ARG A 138 24.02 13.60 8.39
N LEU A 139 24.56 12.52 8.98
CA LEU A 139 24.04 11.16 8.82
C LEU A 139 23.86 10.46 10.16
N TYR A 140 22.61 10.05 10.41
CA TYR A 140 22.22 9.19 11.52
C TYR A 140 21.65 7.89 10.95
N THR A 141 22.31 6.78 11.21
CA THR A 141 21.94 5.46 10.69
C THR A 141 22.22 4.37 11.73
N THR A 142 21.58 3.23 11.57
CA THR A 142 21.77 2.07 12.45
C THR A 142 21.59 0.77 11.69
N SER A 143 22.25 -0.30 12.14
CA SER A 143 21.98 -1.68 11.72
C SER A 143 20.98 -2.40 12.65
N GLY A 144 20.58 -1.76 13.73
CA GLY A 144 19.63 -2.31 14.71
C GLY A 144 18.18 -2.13 14.28
N PHE A 145 17.32 -2.88 14.94
CA PHE A 145 15.87 -2.79 14.76
C PHE A 145 15.20 -2.34 16.06
N ALA A 146 14.27 -1.39 15.95
CA ALA A 146 13.61 -0.81 17.11
C ALA A 146 12.67 -1.79 17.83
N ASP A 147 12.54 -1.63 19.13
CA ASP A 147 11.44 -2.20 19.91
C ASP A 147 10.17 -1.38 19.65
N ILE A 148 9.30 -1.88 18.76
CA ILE A 148 8.10 -1.14 18.35
C ILE A 148 7.00 -1.07 19.43
N GLU A 149 7.16 -1.80 20.55
CA GLU A 149 6.31 -1.60 21.72
C GLU A 149 6.54 -0.22 22.37
N ARG A 150 7.63 0.47 22.02
CA ARG A 150 7.93 1.85 22.44
C ARG A 150 7.54 2.93 21.44
N THR A 151 7.10 2.54 20.23
CA THR A 151 6.66 3.49 19.21
C THR A 151 5.42 4.26 19.70
N PRO A 152 5.45 5.61 19.70
CA PRO A 152 4.30 6.39 20.14
C PRO A 152 3.15 6.32 19.13
N ALA A 153 1.94 6.64 19.59
CA ALA A 153 0.79 6.79 18.71
C ALA A 153 1.02 7.98 17.75
N PRO A 154 0.71 7.82 16.45
CA PRO A 154 0.87 8.90 15.47
C PRO A 154 0.00 10.13 15.81
N ARG A 155 0.45 11.31 15.45
CA ARG A 155 -0.26 12.59 15.64
C ARG A 155 -1.27 12.85 14.52
N TRP A 156 -2.36 12.06 14.48
CA TRP A 156 -3.38 12.17 13.42
C TRP A 156 -4.09 13.53 13.39
N GLU A 157 -4.10 14.28 14.46
CA GLU A 157 -4.69 15.63 14.53
C GLU A 157 -3.99 16.64 13.60
N LEU A 158 -2.76 16.34 13.13
CA LEU A 158 -2.06 17.14 12.15
C LEU A 158 -2.59 16.97 10.72
N ALA A 159 -3.34 15.91 10.46
CA ALA A 159 -3.87 15.58 9.14
C ALA A 159 -5.32 16.06 8.99
N ASP A 160 -5.67 16.56 7.79
CA ASP A 160 -7.07 16.79 7.42
C ASP A 160 -7.76 15.46 7.13
N LEU A 161 -8.32 14.82 8.16
CA LEU A 161 -8.94 13.49 8.05
C LEU A 161 -10.00 13.42 6.96
N LYS A 162 -10.70 14.53 6.65
CA LYS A 162 -11.75 14.55 5.61
C LYS A 162 -11.19 14.37 4.20
N ALA A 163 -9.91 14.71 4.00
CA ALA A 163 -9.26 14.60 2.70
C ALA A 163 -8.89 13.15 2.33
N TYR A 164 -8.81 12.26 3.32
CA TYR A 164 -8.33 10.89 3.11
C TYR A 164 -9.46 9.86 3.01
N ARG A 165 -9.19 8.76 2.29
CA ARG A 165 -10.13 7.64 2.15
C ARG A 165 -9.99 6.64 3.29
N SER A 166 -8.78 6.43 3.81
CA SER A 166 -8.47 5.51 4.93
C SER A 166 -7.45 6.11 5.86
N MET A 167 -7.31 5.56 7.07
CA MET A 167 -6.21 5.83 7.98
C MET A 167 -5.27 4.63 8.03
N GLY A 168 -3.96 4.87 8.22
CA GLY A 168 -2.98 3.83 8.43
C GLY A 168 -2.74 3.57 9.91
N VAL A 169 -2.59 2.31 10.31
CA VAL A 169 -2.02 1.87 11.58
C VAL A 169 -1.02 0.75 11.30
N GLN A 170 -0.01 0.57 12.13
CA GLN A 170 0.99 -0.48 11.95
C GLN A 170 1.06 -1.34 13.19
N TYR A 171 0.79 -2.63 13.05
CA TYR A 171 0.90 -3.61 14.11
C TYR A 171 2.28 -4.26 14.17
N SER A 172 2.85 -4.59 12.98
CA SER A 172 4.13 -5.28 12.92
C SER A 172 5.08 -4.68 11.88
N ARG A 173 6.38 -4.93 12.06
CA ARG A 173 7.47 -4.69 11.10
C ARG A 173 8.30 -5.93 10.93
N GLY A 174 8.73 -6.19 9.68
CA GLY A 174 9.53 -7.34 9.30
C GLY A 174 8.68 -8.50 8.79
N CYS A 175 9.31 -9.39 8.03
CA CYS A 175 8.64 -10.53 7.40
C CYS A 175 9.48 -11.80 7.57
N PRO A 176 8.89 -12.96 7.92
CA PRO A 176 9.65 -14.20 8.14
C PRO A 176 10.11 -14.86 6.84
N TYR A 177 9.69 -14.36 5.70
CA TYR A 177 10.06 -14.87 4.38
C TYR A 177 11.26 -14.14 3.80
N ASP A 178 11.93 -14.80 2.86
CA ASP A 178 13.21 -14.36 2.29
C ASP A 178 13.12 -14.25 0.76
N CYS A 179 12.10 -13.58 0.27
CA CYS A 179 11.92 -13.36 -1.16
C CYS A 179 13.04 -12.46 -1.71
N GLU A 180 13.74 -12.90 -2.76
CA GLU A 180 14.96 -12.29 -3.27
C GLU A 180 14.80 -10.82 -3.68
N PHE A 181 13.62 -10.45 -4.23
CA PHE A 181 13.31 -9.11 -4.73
C PHE A 181 12.78 -8.14 -3.66
N CYS A 182 12.45 -8.65 -2.46
CA CYS A 182 11.72 -7.88 -1.46
C CYS A 182 12.67 -7.09 -0.56
N ASP A 183 12.46 -5.79 -0.42
CA ASP A 183 13.23 -4.89 0.42
C ASP A 183 12.78 -4.85 1.89
N VAL A 184 11.63 -5.46 2.22
CA VAL A 184 11.09 -5.49 3.59
C VAL A 184 12.10 -6.07 4.58
N THR A 185 12.74 -7.18 4.22
CA THR A 185 13.72 -7.82 5.12
C THR A 185 15.01 -7.04 5.25
N ALA A 186 15.39 -6.27 4.22
CA ALA A 186 16.51 -5.35 4.28
C ALA A 186 16.20 -4.13 5.16
N LEU A 187 14.96 -3.63 5.14
CA LEU A 187 14.53 -2.47 5.91
C LEU A 187 14.17 -2.81 7.36
N PHE A 188 13.49 -3.94 7.60
CA PHE A 188 12.85 -4.25 8.88
C PHE A 188 13.22 -5.61 9.48
N GLY A 189 14.06 -6.39 8.79
CA GLY A 189 14.57 -7.70 9.26
C GLY A 189 13.59 -8.86 9.06
N TYR A 190 14.10 -10.05 9.38
CA TYR A 190 13.39 -11.32 9.18
C TYR A 190 12.46 -11.71 10.34
N ARG A 191 12.54 -11.04 11.48
CA ARG A 191 11.73 -11.36 12.66
C ARG A 191 10.59 -10.34 12.76
N PRO A 192 9.32 -10.74 12.58
CA PRO A 192 8.19 -9.85 12.79
C PRO A 192 8.15 -9.39 14.26
N ARG A 193 8.40 -8.09 14.46
CA ARG A 193 8.24 -7.40 15.75
C ARG A 193 6.85 -6.80 15.79
N THR A 194 6.15 -6.90 16.89
CA THR A 194 4.75 -6.48 16.98
C THR A 194 4.53 -5.49 18.11
N LYS A 195 3.63 -4.56 17.91
CA LYS A 195 3.04 -3.78 19.00
C LYS A 195 2.17 -4.68 19.89
N THR A 196 1.89 -4.23 21.09
CA THR A 196 0.90 -4.88 21.97
C THR A 196 -0.52 -4.62 21.48
N ALA A 197 -1.45 -5.52 21.80
CA ALA A 197 -2.87 -5.31 21.52
C ALA A 197 -3.38 -4.01 22.17
N ARG A 198 -2.91 -3.66 23.37
CA ARG A 198 -3.28 -2.43 24.08
C ARG A 198 -2.88 -1.18 23.29
N GLN A 199 -1.67 -1.15 22.71
CA GLN A 199 -1.24 -0.03 21.86
C GLN A 199 -2.13 0.10 20.63
N MET A 200 -2.42 -1.00 19.94
CA MET A 200 -3.29 -0.98 18.77
C MET A 200 -4.70 -0.47 19.07
N ILE A 201 -5.27 -0.90 20.19
CA ILE A 201 -6.59 -0.42 20.65
C ILE A 201 -6.52 1.08 20.98
N ALA A 202 -5.48 1.54 21.65
CA ALA A 202 -5.30 2.97 21.95
C ALA A 202 -5.18 3.83 20.68
N GLU A 203 -4.44 3.37 19.67
CA GLU A 203 -4.35 4.03 18.37
C GLU A 203 -5.72 4.11 17.67
N LEU A 204 -6.47 3.01 17.63
CA LEU A 204 -7.81 2.98 17.04
C LEU A 204 -8.80 3.85 17.83
N ASP A 205 -8.71 3.91 19.16
CA ASP A 205 -9.54 4.80 19.97
C ASP A 205 -9.18 6.27 19.74
N GLY A 206 -7.90 6.59 19.55
CA GLY A 206 -7.44 7.93 19.15
C GLY A 206 -8.06 8.38 17.84
N LEU A 207 -8.07 7.52 16.81
CA LEU A 207 -8.77 7.79 15.54
C LEU A 207 -10.28 7.98 15.74
N CYS A 208 -10.90 7.15 16.57
CA CYS A 208 -12.32 7.26 16.88
C CYS A 208 -12.66 8.58 17.60
N ALA A 209 -11.79 9.03 18.52
CA ALA A 209 -11.94 10.27 19.26
C ALA A 209 -11.89 11.49 18.32
N LEU A 210 -11.05 11.43 17.28
CA LEU A 210 -11.00 12.44 16.21
C LEU A 210 -12.18 12.35 15.21
N GLY A 211 -13.15 11.48 15.48
CA GLY A 211 -14.35 11.32 14.63
C GLY A 211 -14.18 10.40 13.43
N TRP A 212 -13.05 9.69 13.28
CA TRP A 212 -12.86 8.76 12.16
C TRP A 212 -13.80 7.55 12.26
N ARG A 213 -14.45 7.21 11.13
CA ARG A 213 -15.35 6.05 11.01
C ARG A 213 -15.14 5.30 9.69
N GLY A 214 -14.20 5.76 8.88
CA GLY A 214 -13.83 5.17 7.60
C GLY A 214 -12.94 3.93 7.73
N PRO A 215 -12.47 3.36 6.61
CA PRO A 215 -11.55 2.23 6.60
C PRO A 215 -10.25 2.52 7.34
N VAL A 216 -9.64 1.46 7.88
CA VAL A 216 -8.30 1.50 8.48
C VAL A 216 -7.44 0.44 7.79
N PHE A 217 -6.28 0.85 7.31
CA PHE A 217 -5.29 -0.02 6.71
C PHE A 217 -4.21 -0.36 7.75
N PHE A 218 -4.10 -1.63 8.10
CA PHE A 218 -2.98 -2.17 8.83
C PHE A 218 -1.85 -2.31 7.81
N VAL A 219 -0.89 -1.37 7.85
CA VAL A 219 0.19 -1.23 6.86
C VAL A 219 1.33 -2.21 7.10
N ASP A 220 1.00 -3.38 7.60
CA ASP A 220 1.94 -4.46 7.87
C ASP A 220 2.31 -5.15 6.56
N ASP A 221 3.59 -5.38 6.30
CA ASP A 221 4.07 -6.10 5.11
C ASP A 221 3.60 -7.56 5.06
N ASN A 222 3.31 -8.13 6.22
CA ASN A 222 2.68 -9.44 6.38
C ASN A 222 2.07 -9.55 7.79
N LEU A 223 0.80 -9.18 7.93
CA LEU A 223 0.10 -9.19 9.22
C LEU A 223 0.18 -10.54 9.94
N ILE A 224 0.15 -11.63 9.18
CA ILE A 224 0.21 -12.99 9.72
C ILE A 224 1.62 -13.51 9.99
N GLY A 225 2.64 -12.65 9.85
CA GLY A 225 4.04 -13.01 10.06
C GLY A 225 4.34 -13.56 11.46
N ASN A 226 3.69 -13.02 12.50
CA ASN A 226 3.66 -13.60 13.84
C ASN A 226 2.25 -14.10 14.18
N LYS A 227 1.85 -15.18 13.51
CA LYS A 227 0.51 -15.76 13.60
C LYS A 227 0.09 -16.05 15.03
N ARG A 228 0.99 -16.60 15.86
CA ARG A 228 0.68 -16.93 17.26
C ARG A 228 0.20 -15.69 18.01
N ARG A 229 1.00 -14.64 18.03
CA ARG A 229 0.72 -13.41 18.77
C ARG A 229 -0.54 -12.70 18.20
N LEU A 230 -0.70 -12.74 16.88
CA LEU A 230 -1.89 -12.23 16.21
C LEU A 230 -3.18 -12.92 16.72
N MET A 231 -3.20 -14.26 16.73
CA MET A 231 -4.39 -15.03 17.12
C MET A 231 -4.68 -15.01 18.63
N THR A 232 -3.64 -14.97 19.48
CA THR A 232 -3.82 -15.05 20.93
C THR A 232 -4.00 -13.69 21.61
N GLU A 233 -3.53 -12.60 21.00
CA GLU A 233 -3.53 -11.28 21.63
C GLU A 233 -4.36 -10.26 20.81
N LEU A 234 -3.96 -9.97 19.56
CA LEU A 234 -4.54 -8.85 18.82
C LEU A 234 -5.97 -9.12 18.34
N LEU A 235 -6.21 -10.24 17.65
CA LEU A 235 -7.54 -10.52 17.09
C LEU A 235 -8.63 -10.62 18.16
N PRO A 236 -8.42 -11.33 19.30
CA PRO A 236 -9.40 -11.32 20.39
C PRO A 236 -9.68 -9.92 20.93
N ALA A 237 -8.64 -9.10 21.11
CA ALA A 237 -8.80 -7.72 21.58
C ALA A 237 -9.59 -6.85 20.58
N LEU A 238 -9.34 -7.00 19.27
CA LEU A 238 -10.07 -6.29 18.22
C LEU A 238 -11.55 -6.73 18.16
N VAL A 239 -11.83 -8.01 18.31
CA VAL A 239 -13.21 -8.54 18.36
C VAL A 239 -13.96 -7.93 19.53
N GLU A 240 -13.35 -7.91 20.73
CA GLU A 240 -13.96 -7.32 21.91
C GLU A 240 -14.14 -5.80 21.75
N TRP A 241 -13.10 -5.10 21.32
CA TRP A 241 -13.11 -3.66 21.09
C TRP A 241 -14.20 -3.23 20.10
N ARG A 242 -14.49 -4.06 19.10
CA ARG A 242 -15.50 -3.78 18.06
C ARG A 242 -16.94 -3.83 18.58
N LYS A 243 -17.20 -4.48 19.71
CA LYS A 243 -18.54 -4.56 20.27
C LYS A 243 -19.10 -3.16 20.54
N GLY A 244 -20.25 -2.86 19.94
CA GLY A 244 -20.90 -1.54 20.05
C GLY A 244 -20.33 -0.43 19.18
N LYS A 245 -19.21 -0.63 18.46
CA LYS A 245 -18.64 0.37 17.54
C LYS A 245 -19.24 0.26 16.13
N ARG A 246 -19.21 1.37 15.40
CA ARG A 246 -19.69 1.46 14.01
C ARG A 246 -18.54 1.85 13.08
N GLY A 247 -18.58 1.40 11.84
CA GLY A 247 -17.57 1.71 10.83
C GLY A 247 -16.27 0.92 11.01
N LEU A 248 -15.16 1.47 10.52
CA LEU A 248 -13.80 0.96 10.67
C LEU A 248 -13.61 -0.45 10.07
N PRO A 249 -13.95 -0.68 8.78
CA PRO A 249 -13.51 -1.90 8.11
C PRO A 249 -11.98 -1.91 8.00
N PHE A 250 -11.35 -3.07 8.22
CA PHE A 250 -9.91 -3.24 8.20
C PHE A 250 -9.44 -3.87 6.89
N ASN A 251 -8.31 -3.38 6.40
CA ASN A 251 -7.56 -3.93 5.27
C ASN A 251 -6.14 -4.22 5.74
N THR A 252 -5.46 -5.18 5.12
CA THR A 252 -4.06 -5.48 5.42
C THR A 252 -3.39 -6.23 4.26
N GLU A 253 -2.10 -6.54 4.42
CA GLU A 253 -1.34 -7.45 3.57
C GLU A 253 -1.09 -8.77 4.29
N ALA A 254 -1.11 -9.87 3.57
CA ALA A 254 -0.85 -11.20 4.09
C ALA A 254 -0.30 -12.12 3.01
N SER A 255 0.49 -13.11 3.42
CA SER A 255 0.94 -14.17 2.52
C SER A 255 -0.18 -15.18 2.24
N ILE A 256 -0.08 -15.91 1.10
CA ILE A 256 -1.12 -16.83 0.61
C ILE A 256 -1.45 -17.98 1.58
N ASN A 257 -0.50 -18.37 2.43
CA ASN A 257 -0.71 -19.39 3.47
C ASN A 257 -1.74 -18.98 4.54
N LEU A 258 -2.30 -17.78 4.46
CA LEU A 258 -3.54 -17.43 5.16
C LEU A 258 -4.66 -18.44 4.82
N ALA A 259 -4.68 -18.95 3.59
CA ALA A 259 -5.64 -19.96 3.14
C ALA A 259 -5.57 -21.29 3.91
N ASP A 260 -4.47 -21.58 4.60
CA ASP A 260 -4.28 -22.84 5.33
C ASP A 260 -5.02 -22.87 6.68
N ASP A 261 -5.54 -21.72 7.13
CA ASP A 261 -6.07 -21.59 8.50
C ASP A 261 -7.46 -20.95 8.51
N ASP A 262 -8.48 -21.81 8.54
CA ASP A 262 -9.88 -21.37 8.57
C ASP A 262 -10.21 -20.60 9.86
N GLU A 263 -9.57 -20.96 10.98
CA GLU A 263 -9.78 -20.27 12.26
C GLU A 263 -9.21 -18.87 12.24
N LEU A 264 -7.99 -18.69 11.72
CA LEU A 264 -7.38 -17.38 11.54
C LEU A 264 -8.23 -16.49 10.63
N MET A 265 -8.68 -17.02 9.47
CA MET A 265 -9.54 -16.26 8.55
C MET A 265 -10.86 -15.86 9.24
N ARG A 266 -11.47 -16.78 10.02
CA ARG A 266 -12.69 -16.49 10.78
C ARG A 266 -12.46 -15.37 11.80
N MET A 267 -11.39 -15.46 12.61
CA MET A 267 -11.03 -14.44 13.59
C MET A 267 -10.74 -13.08 12.95
N MET A 268 -10.03 -13.03 11.82
CA MET A 268 -9.78 -11.80 11.09
C MET A 268 -11.10 -11.15 10.63
N VAL A 269 -12.01 -11.93 10.08
CA VAL A 269 -13.32 -11.43 9.64
C VAL A 269 -14.16 -10.94 10.83
N GLU A 270 -14.16 -11.62 11.95
CA GLU A 270 -14.83 -11.20 13.19
C GLU A 270 -14.22 -9.91 13.76
N ALA A 271 -12.89 -9.76 13.68
CA ALA A 271 -12.20 -8.54 14.04
C ALA A 271 -12.49 -7.35 13.09
N GLY A 272 -13.07 -7.62 11.91
CA GLY A 272 -13.51 -6.63 10.93
C GLY A 272 -12.59 -6.44 9.74
N PHE A 273 -11.65 -7.34 9.51
CA PHE A 273 -10.92 -7.37 8.24
C PHE A 273 -11.85 -7.78 7.10
N CYS A 274 -11.77 -7.06 6.00
CA CYS A 274 -12.60 -7.28 4.81
C CYS A 274 -11.80 -7.41 3.52
N THR A 275 -10.54 -6.98 3.52
CA THR A 275 -9.66 -7.03 2.34
C THR A 275 -8.25 -7.43 2.77
N VAL A 276 -7.64 -8.31 1.99
CA VAL A 276 -6.23 -8.68 2.12
C VAL A 276 -5.53 -8.52 0.77
N PHE A 277 -4.38 -7.85 0.79
CA PHE A 277 -3.48 -7.86 -0.36
C PHE A 277 -2.54 -9.06 -0.23
N VAL A 278 -2.36 -9.81 -1.31
CA VAL A 278 -1.54 -11.03 -1.35
C VAL A 278 -0.55 -10.95 -2.49
N GLY A 279 0.74 -11.07 -2.18
CA GLY A 279 1.77 -11.25 -3.19
C GLY A 279 1.68 -12.65 -3.79
N ILE A 280 1.06 -12.76 -4.96
CA ILE A 280 1.01 -14.00 -5.76
C ILE A 280 2.27 -14.14 -6.59
N GLU A 281 2.76 -13.06 -7.12
CA GLU A 281 3.85 -12.82 -8.04
C GLU A 281 3.60 -13.46 -9.40
N THR A 282 3.56 -14.78 -9.46
CA THR A 282 3.35 -15.53 -10.69
C THR A 282 2.72 -16.91 -10.40
N PRO A 283 1.97 -17.53 -11.33
CA PRO A 283 1.56 -18.91 -11.22
C PRO A 283 2.67 -19.91 -11.64
N ASN A 284 3.81 -19.43 -12.15
CA ASN A 284 4.92 -20.27 -12.58
C ASN A 284 5.77 -20.71 -11.37
N GLU A 285 5.81 -22.02 -11.10
CA GLU A 285 6.55 -22.58 -9.97
C GLU A 285 8.07 -22.38 -10.09
N GLU A 286 8.63 -22.41 -11.30
CA GLU A 286 10.07 -22.18 -11.52
C GLU A 286 10.44 -20.75 -11.10
N SER A 287 9.66 -19.74 -11.49
CA SER A 287 9.87 -18.35 -11.10
C SER A 287 9.64 -18.11 -9.60
N LEU A 288 8.69 -18.83 -8.98
CA LEU A 288 8.50 -18.80 -7.53
C LEU A 288 9.69 -19.40 -6.77
N ALA A 289 10.23 -20.50 -7.29
CA ALA A 289 11.44 -21.13 -6.70
C ALA A 289 12.66 -20.24 -6.87
N GLU A 290 12.86 -19.66 -8.07
CA GLU A 290 13.92 -18.70 -8.38
C GLU A 290 13.97 -17.55 -7.37
N CYS A 291 12.83 -16.90 -7.15
CA CYS A 291 12.76 -15.73 -6.27
C CYS A 291 12.61 -16.08 -4.78
N GLY A 292 12.65 -17.36 -4.40
CA GLY A 292 12.55 -17.80 -3.01
C GLY A 292 11.17 -17.63 -2.37
N LYS A 293 10.08 -17.52 -3.16
CA LYS A 293 8.71 -17.38 -2.68
C LYS A 293 8.13 -18.73 -2.20
N LYS A 294 8.79 -19.35 -1.23
CA LYS A 294 8.51 -20.72 -0.74
C LYS A 294 7.07 -20.94 -0.29
N GLN A 295 6.43 -19.93 0.28
CA GLN A 295 5.05 -20.01 0.77
C GLN A 295 4.01 -20.14 -0.36
N ASN A 296 4.39 -19.89 -1.62
CA ASN A 296 3.53 -20.02 -2.79
C ASN A 296 3.76 -21.32 -3.57
N LEU A 297 4.86 -22.06 -3.28
CA LEU A 297 5.21 -23.30 -3.99
C LEU A 297 4.27 -24.47 -3.63
N HIS A 298 4.09 -25.37 -4.59
CA HIS A 298 3.33 -26.62 -4.45
C HIS A 298 1.89 -26.41 -3.96
N ARG A 299 1.21 -25.39 -4.52
CA ARG A 299 -0.15 -24.99 -4.12
C ARG A 299 -1.07 -24.83 -5.33
N ASP A 300 -2.34 -25.12 -5.14
CA ASP A 300 -3.38 -24.61 -6.06
C ASP A 300 -3.73 -23.16 -5.63
N LEU A 301 -2.95 -22.21 -6.13
CA LEU A 301 -3.13 -20.79 -5.81
C LEU A 301 -4.53 -20.25 -6.18
N VAL A 302 -5.22 -20.85 -7.18
CA VAL A 302 -6.60 -20.48 -7.54
C VAL A 302 -7.57 -20.94 -6.45
N ALA A 303 -7.41 -22.17 -5.96
CA ALA A 303 -8.23 -22.72 -4.89
C ALA A 303 -8.02 -21.95 -3.58
N ASP A 304 -6.77 -21.60 -3.26
CA ASP A 304 -6.42 -20.83 -2.07
C ASP A 304 -7.05 -19.44 -2.08
N VAL A 305 -6.95 -18.71 -3.18
CA VAL A 305 -7.60 -17.40 -3.33
C VAL A 305 -9.11 -17.51 -3.14
N LYS A 306 -9.74 -18.51 -3.75
CA LYS A 306 -11.18 -18.74 -3.58
C LYS A 306 -11.57 -19.13 -2.16
N ARG A 307 -10.70 -19.86 -1.45
CA ARG A 307 -10.91 -20.19 -0.03
C ARG A 307 -10.94 -18.93 0.83
N ILE A 308 -9.98 -18.02 0.65
CA ILE A 308 -9.95 -16.72 1.33
C ILE A 308 -11.20 -15.89 0.99
N GLN A 309 -11.60 -15.84 -0.30
CA GLN A 309 -12.81 -15.12 -0.73
C GLN A 309 -14.09 -15.72 -0.11
N ARG A 310 -14.19 -17.03 0.00
CA ARG A 310 -15.33 -17.70 0.66
C ARG A 310 -15.36 -17.48 2.16
N ALA A 311 -14.22 -17.26 2.80
CA ALA A 311 -14.14 -16.88 4.21
C ALA A 311 -14.67 -15.45 4.47
N GLY A 312 -14.82 -14.61 3.43
CA GLY A 312 -15.36 -13.25 3.56
C GLY A 312 -14.33 -12.14 3.37
N LEU A 313 -13.11 -12.47 2.93
CA LEU A 313 -12.04 -11.53 2.66
C LEU A 313 -11.94 -11.27 1.15
N GLN A 314 -11.92 -10.02 0.73
CA GLN A 314 -11.57 -9.67 -0.65
C GLN A 314 -10.06 -9.81 -0.85
N VAL A 315 -9.65 -10.58 -1.86
CA VAL A 315 -8.23 -10.69 -2.23
C VAL A 315 -7.91 -9.67 -3.30
N GLN A 316 -6.92 -8.83 -3.04
CA GLN A 316 -6.18 -8.04 -4.02
C GLN A 316 -4.86 -8.75 -4.28
N GLY A 317 -4.33 -8.73 -5.50
CA GLY A 317 -3.14 -9.52 -5.85
C GLY A 317 -2.04 -8.69 -6.47
N GLY A 318 -0.79 -8.91 -6.00
CA GLY A 318 0.44 -8.43 -6.62
C GLY A 318 1.01 -9.49 -7.56
N PHE A 319 1.47 -9.05 -8.73
CA PHE A 319 2.04 -9.89 -9.78
C PHE A 319 3.28 -9.24 -10.37
N ILE A 320 4.24 -10.08 -10.73
CA ILE A 320 5.53 -9.65 -11.28
C ILE A 320 5.80 -10.42 -12.57
N LEU A 321 6.31 -9.72 -13.58
CA LEU A 321 6.83 -10.26 -14.83
C LEU A 321 8.31 -9.91 -14.97
N GLY A 322 9.08 -10.79 -15.59
CA GLY A 322 10.49 -10.56 -15.90
C GLY A 322 11.45 -11.34 -15.02
N PHE A 323 11.00 -12.42 -14.38
CA PHE A 323 11.88 -13.42 -13.77
C PHE A 323 12.74 -14.10 -14.84
N ASP A 324 13.90 -14.62 -14.45
CA ASP A 324 14.80 -15.30 -15.36
C ASP A 324 14.19 -16.59 -15.93
N SER A 325 13.31 -17.24 -15.18
CA SER A 325 12.56 -18.44 -15.60
C SER A 325 11.29 -18.12 -16.42
N ASP A 326 10.97 -16.84 -16.66
CA ASP A 326 9.80 -16.48 -17.46
C ASP A 326 9.99 -16.87 -18.94
N SER A 327 8.90 -17.30 -19.55
CA SER A 327 8.84 -17.72 -20.96
C SER A 327 7.69 -17.01 -21.68
N PRO A 328 7.59 -17.09 -23.00
CA PRO A 328 6.45 -16.54 -23.74
C PRO A 328 5.09 -17.05 -23.26
N SER A 329 5.03 -18.24 -22.66
CA SER A 329 3.79 -18.80 -22.09
C SER A 329 3.39 -18.20 -20.75
N THR A 330 4.30 -17.50 -20.03
CA THR A 330 4.02 -16.91 -18.72
C THR A 330 2.88 -15.89 -18.79
N ILE A 331 2.84 -15.07 -19.83
CA ILE A 331 1.81 -14.03 -19.98
C ILE A 331 0.40 -14.61 -20.15
N PRO A 332 0.14 -15.53 -21.10
CA PRO A 332 -1.15 -16.21 -21.20
C PRO A 332 -1.56 -16.94 -19.91
N GLN A 333 -0.62 -17.61 -19.24
CA GLN A 333 -0.87 -18.31 -17.98
C GLN A 333 -1.28 -17.31 -16.86
N LEU A 334 -0.62 -16.17 -16.78
CA LEU A 334 -0.94 -15.14 -15.81
C LEU A 334 -2.32 -14.52 -16.07
N ILE A 335 -2.66 -14.25 -17.33
CA ILE A 335 -4.01 -13.79 -17.72
C ILE A 335 -5.07 -14.80 -17.29
N ASP A 336 -4.88 -16.09 -17.61
CA ASP A 336 -5.82 -17.15 -17.24
C ASP A 336 -5.97 -17.26 -15.73
N TYR A 337 -4.84 -17.25 -15.01
CA TYR A 337 -4.83 -17.26 -13.54
C TYR A 337 -5.63 -16.11 -12.94
N ILE A 338 -5.35 -14.87 -13.35
CA ILE A 338 -6.06 -13.68 -12.85
C ILE A 338 -7.56 -13.77 -13.13
N GLN A 339 -7.95 -14.28 -14.30
CA GLN A 339 -9.36 -14.43 -14.65
C GLN A 339 -10.07 -15.53 -13.85
N ARG A 340 -9.41 -16.66 -13.62
CA ARG A 340 -9.98 -17.83 -12.92
C ARG A 340 -10.05 -17.64 -11.40
N SER A 341 -9.03 -17.01 -10.82
CA SER A 341 -8.98 -16.71 -9.38
C SER A 341 -10.03 -15.70 -8.95
N GLY A 342 -10.48 -14.82 -9.87
CA GLY A 342 -11.39 -13.73 -9.54
C GLY A 342 -10.72 -12.58 -8.77
N ILE A 343 -9.39 -12.47 -8.79
CA ILE A 343 -8.68 -11.32 -8.23
C ILE A 343 -9.00 -10.10 -9.09
N VAL A 344 -9.92 -9.27 -8.62
CA VAL A 344 -10.41 -8.10 -9.38
C VAL A 344 -9.36 -7.00 -9.44
N THR A 345 -8.73 -6.71 -8.31
CA THR A 345 -7.63 -5.74 -8.19
C THR A 345 -6.32 -6.51 -8.35
N ALA A 346 -5.82 -6.58 -9.58
CA ALA A 346 -4.59 -7.26 -9.94
C ALA A 346 -3.52 -6.22 -10.30
N MET A 347 -2.56 -6.00 -9.42
CA MET A 347 -1.47 -5.05 -9.64
C MET A 347 -0.28 -5.79 -10.23
N VAL A 348 0.01 -5.53 -11.49
CA VAL A 348 1.10 -6.18 -12.23
C VAL A 348 2.22 -5.18 -12.46
N GLY A 349 3.45 -5.58 -12.18
CA GLY A 349 4.65 -4.78 -12.44
C GLY A 349 5.74 -5.62 -13.10
N LEU A 350 6.75 -4.96 -13.66
CA LEU A 350 7.98 -5.61 -14.06
C LEU A 350 8.88 -5.80 -12.86
N LEU A 351 9.65 -6.90 -12.86
CA LEU A 351 10.64 -7.19 -11.81
C LEU A 351 11.63 -6.03 -11.70
N GLN A 352 11.85 -5.61 -10.45
CA GLN A 352 12.83 -4.59 -10.10
C GLN A 352 13.72 -5.12 -8.99
N ALA A 353 14.96 -4.63 -8.98
CA ALA A 353 15.96 -4.94 -7.96
C ALA A 353 16.18 -3.71 -7.06
N PRO A 354 15.45 -3.55 -5.95
CA PRO A 354 15.69 -2.48 -4.99
C PRO A 354 17.07 -2.64 -4.33
N PRO A 355 17.82 -1.54 -4.10
CA PRO A 355 19.08 -1.59 -3.37
C PRO A 355 18.92 -2.26 -2.00
N GLY A 356 19.90 -3.08 -1.63
CA GLY A 356 19.88 -3.83 -0.37
C GLY A 356 19.20 -5.20 -0.45
N THR A 357 18.54 -5.54 -1.55
CA THR A 357 17.94 -6.86 -1.77
C THR A 357 18.96 -7.88 -2.28
N LYS A 358 18.67 -9.18 -2.09
CA LYS A 358 19.48 -10.28 -2.64
C LYS A 358 19.51 -10.24 -4.16
N LEU A 359 18.36 -9.93 -4.79
CA LEU A 359 18.25 -9.76 -6.24
C LEU A 359 19.19 -8.65 -6.73
N TYR A 360 19.24 -7.52 -6.03
CA TYR A 360 20.15 -6.43 -6.38
C TYR A 360 21.63 -6.88 -6.36
N ALA A 361 22.05 -7.58 -5.29
CA ALA A 361 23.41 -8.08 -5.16
C ALA A 361 23.75 -9.08 -6.28
N ARG A 362 22.88 -10.06 -6.53
CA ARG A 362 23.04 -11.06 -7.60
C ARG A 362 23.15 -10.43 -8.98
N LEU A 363 22.25 -9.50 -9.31
CA LEU A 363 22.23 -8.85 -10.61
C LEU A 363 23.37 -7.85 -10.80
N LYS A 364 23.84 -7.22 -9.72
CA LYS A 364 25.05 -6.39 -9.74
C LYS A 364 26.30 -7.19 -10.09
N GLU A 365 26.48 -8.33 -9.45
CA GLU A 365 27.59 -9.26 -9.73
C GLU A 365 27.53 -9.78 -11.17
N ALA A 366 26.33 -10.07 -11.67
CA ALA A 366 26.10 -10.50 -13.05
C ALA A 366 26.19 -9.37 -14.11
N GLY A 367 26.45 -8.11 -13.72
CA GLY A 367 26.49 -6.97 -14.64
C GLY A 367 25.13 -6.65 -15.29
N ARG A 368 24.02 -7.04 -14.65
CA ARG A 368 22.66 -6.93 -15.19
C ARG A 368 21.82 -5.83 -14.55
N LEU A 369 22.43 -4.89 -13.84
CA LEU A 369 21.74 -3.70 -13.33
C LEU A 369 21.82 -2.54 -14.34
N LEU A 370 20.72 -1.82 -14.49
CA LEU A 370 20.65 -0.56 -15.22
C LEU A 370 20.73 0.59 -14.21
N GLU A 371 21.43 1.67 -14.57
CA GLU A 371 21.46 2.92 -13.78
C GLU A 371 20.14 3.70 -13.94
N ARG A 372 19.03 3.08 -13.49
CA ARG A 372 17.70 3.67 -13.56
C ARG A 372 17.07 3.76 -12.18
N ALA A 373 16.17 4.71 -12.01
CA ALA A 373 15.33 4.78 -10.82
C ALA A 373 14.46 3.52 -10.72
N TRP A 374 14.22 3.08 -9.50
CA TRP A 374 13.36 1.96 -9.15
C TRP A 374 12.17 2.48 -8.34
N GLY A 375 11.12 1.67 -8.22
CA GLY A 375 9.93 1.95 -7.39
C GLY A 375 8.66 2.27 -8.16
N ASP A 376 8.73 2.92 -9.34
CA ASP A 376 7.59 3.02 -10.26
C ASP A 376 7.69 1.90 -11.31
N ASN A 377 6.63 1.12 -11.43
CA ASN A 377 6.59 -0.02 -12.35
C ASN A 377 5.32 -0.02 -13.24
N VAL A 378 4.56 1.07 -13.22
CA VAL A 378 3.30 1.17 -13.98
C VAL A 378 3.56 1.41 -15.46
N ASP A 379 4.63 2.13 -15.80
CA ASP A 379 5.03 2.48 -17.18
C ASP A 379 5.82 1.37 -17.88
N GLY A 380 6.01 0.21 -17.21
CA GLY A 380 6.83 -0.88 -17.74
C GLY A 380 8.33 -0.61 -17.67
N THR A 381 8.77 0.27 -16.78
CA THR A 381 10.20 0.46 -16.50
C THR A 381 10.72 -0.61 -15.55
N THR A 382 12.00 -0.92 -15.70
CA THR A 382 12.75 -1.80 -14.79
C THR A 382 14.19 -1.33 -14.71
N ASN A 383 14.84 -1.61 -13.59
CA ASN A 383 16.27 -1.36 -13.39
C ASN A 383 17.14 -2.59 -13.60
N ILE A 384 16.61 -3.63 -14.22
CA ILE A 384 17.34 -4.86 -14.53
C ILE A 384 17.44 -5.09 -16.05
N VAL A 385 18.44 -5.84 -16.47
CA VAL A 385 18.53 -6.45 -17.81
C VAL A 385 17.91 -7.86 -17.71
N PRO A 386 16.69 -8.08 -18.21
CA PRO A 386 16.07 -9.40 -18.15
C PRO A 386 16.74 -10.36 -19.14
N LEU A 387 16.59 -11.69 -18.94
CA LEU A 387 17.09 -12.68 -19.89
C LEU A 387 16.26 -12.71 -21.18
N ILE A 388 14.96 -12.45 -21.09
CA ILE A 388 14.11 -12.24 -22.27
C ILE A 388 14.33 -10.81 -22.81
N SER A 389 14.08 -10.60 -24.11
CA SER A 389 14.17 -9.25 -24.68
C SER A 389 13.30 -8.26 -23.92
N LEU A 390 13.89 -7.14 -23.49
CA LEU A 390 13.18 -6.08 -22.77
C LEU A 390 11.97 -5.56 -23.55
N ASP A 391 12.08 -5.48 -24.87
CA ASP A 391 10.97 -5.05 -25.73
C ASP A 391 9.86 -6.10 -25.78
N ALA A 392 10.21 -7.39 -25.79
CA ALA A 392 9.22 -8.46 -25.72
C ALA A 392 8.51 -8.46 -24.36
N LEU A 393 9.27 -8.27 -23.27
CA LEU A 393 8.72 -8.17 -21.91
C LEU A 393 7.76 -6.99 -21.78
N ARG A 394 8.14 -5.80 -22.29
CA ARG A 394 7.30 -4.61 -22.28
C ARG A 394 6.04 -4.76 -23.13
N ARG A 395 6.16 -5.34 -24.33
CA ARG A 395 4.96 -5.65 -25.16
C ARG A 395 4.02 -6.60 -24.43
N GLY A 396 4.54 -7.67 -23.89
CA GLY A 396 3.73 -8.64 -23.15
C GLY A 396 3.08 -8.04 -21.89
N TYR A 397 3.77 -7.18 -21.17
CA TYR A 397 3.22 -6.43 -20.05
C TYR A 397 2.03 -5.53 -20.49
N LYS A 398 2.19 -4.78 -21.59
CA LYS A 398 1.13 -3.96 -22.16
C LYS A 398 -0.07 -4.79 -22.59
N ASP A 399 0.16 -5.88 -23.30
CA ASP A 399 -0.89 -6.77 -23.79
C ASP A 399 -1.67 -7.39 -22.62
N LEU A 400 -0.96 -7.82 -21.58
CA LEU A 400 -1.57 -8.33 -20.35
C LEU A 400 -2.49 -7.29 -19.70
N LEU A 401 -1.98 -6.07 -19.46
CA LEU A 401 -2.76 -5.01 -18.83
C LEU A 401 -3.98 -4.61 -19.66
N HIS A 402 -3.81 -4.45 -20.98
CA HIS A 402 -4.91 -4.17 -21.89
C HIS A 402 -5.97 -5.26 -21.85
N HIS A 403 -5.54 -6.54 -21.76
CA HIS A 403 -6.47 -7.68 -21.68
C HIS A 403 -7.25 -7.65 -20.36
N ILE A 404 -6.54 -7.67 -19.20
CA ILE A 404 -7.19 -7.84 -17.89
C ILE A 404 -8.04 -6.63 -17.49
N TYR A 405 -7.74 -5.44 -18.00
CA TYR A 405 -8.48 -4.21 -17.74
C TYR A 405 -9.41 -3.80 -18.89
N SER A 406 -9.50 -4.59 -19.98
CA SER A 406 -10.57 -4.41 -20.96
C SER A 406 -11.94 -4.52 -20.28
N PRO A 407 -12.96 -3.73 -20.66
CA PRO A 407 -14.26 -3.78 -20.02
C PRO A 407 -14.83 -5.21 -19.92
N LYS A 408 -14.81 -5.96 -21.01
CA LYS A 408 -15.36 -7.34 -21.07
C LYS A 408 -14.66 -8.29 -20.09
N ALA A 409 -13.32 -8.33 -20.08
CA ALA A 409 -12.55 -9.22 -19.22
C ALA A 409 -12.67 -8.80 -17.74
N TYR A 410 -12.56 -7.50 -17.48
CA TYR A 410 -12.66 -6.94 -16.13
C TYR A 410 -14.01 -7.26 -15.47
N TYR A 411 -15.13 -6.91 -16.13
CA TYR A 411 -16.46 -7.13 -15.57
C TYR A 411 -16.83 -8.63 -15.48
N ARG A 412 -16.29 -9.48 -16.37
CA ARG A 412 -16.40 -10.93 -16.23
C ARG A 412 -15.71 -11.41 -14.96
N ARG A 413 -14.50 -10.91 -14.67
CA ARG A 413 -13.73 -11.24 -13.47
C ARG A 413 -14.43 -10.75 -12.20
N VAL A 414 -15.04 -9.55 -12.20
CA VAL A 414 -15.88 -9.09 -11.10
C VAL A 414 -17.02 -10.08 -10.82
N ARG A 415 -17.71 -10.58 -11.85
CA ARG A 415 -18.76 -11.60 -11.66
C ARG A 415 -18.20 -12.92 -11.13
N THR A 416 -17.01 -13.35 -11.59
CA THR A 416 -16.33 -14.54 -11.06
C THR A 416 -16.10 -14.39 -9.56
N TYR A 417 -15.52 -13.28 -9.13
CA TYR A 417 -15.31 -12.97 -7.73
C TYR A 417 -16.64 -12.97 -6.93
N LEU A 418 -17.63 -12.23 -7.40
CA LEU A 418 -18.91 -12.10 -6.70
C LEU A 418 -19.68 -13.43 -6.58
N ARG A 419 -19.42 -14.43 -7.42
CA ARG A 419 -19.99 -15.78 -7.28
C ARG A 419 -19.38 -16.54 -6.11
N GLU A 420 -18.08 -16.39 -5.88
CA GLU A 420 -17.33 -17.07 -4.82
C GLU A 420 -17.46 -16.35 -3.48
N TYR A 421 -17.40 -15.02 -3.49
CA TYR A 421 -17.39 -14.20 -2.28
C TYR A 421 -18.63 -14.41 -1.42
N ARG A 422 -18.42 -14.65 -0.15
CA ARG A 422 -19.48 -14.78 0.85
C ARG A 422 -19.33 -13.61 1.84
N PRO A 423 -20.27 -12.63 1.81
CA PRO A 423 -20.25 -11.54 2.77
C PRO A 423 -20.22 -12.07 4.19
N PRO A 424 -19.39 -11.53 5.09
CA PRO A 424 -19.33 -11.96 6.46
C PRO A 424 -20.68 -11.81 7.17
N LYS A 425 -20.99 -12.74 8.08
CA LYS A 425 -22.21 -12.68 8.91
C LYS A 425 -22.14 -11.53 9.92
N VAL A 426 -20.94 -11.15 10.32
CA VAL A 426 -20.68 -10.00 11.21
C VAL A 426 -20.95 -8.72 10.46
N LYS A 427 -22.03 -8.03 10.80
CA LYS A 427 -22.38 -6.76 10.21
C LYS A 427 -21.57 -5.66 10.89
N VAL A 428 -20.60 -5.11 10.19
CA VAL A 428 -20.06 -3.77 10.54
C VAL A 428 -21.21 -2.78 10.37
N ARG A 429 -21.72 -2.24 11.47
CA ARG A 429 -22.76 -1.19 11.42
C ARG A 429 -22.09 0.08 10.88
N LEU A 430 -22.41 0.41 9.63
CA LEU A 430 -21.89 1.60 8.98
C LEU A 430 -22.68 2.85 9.44
N ASP A 431 -22.01 3.99 9.48
CA ASP A 431 -22.65 5.25 9.82
C ASP A 431 -23.51 5.78 8.66
N PHE A 432 -24.49 6.64 8.97
CA PHE A 432 -25.37 7.26 7.97
C PHE A 432 -24.56 8.04 6.93
N GLY A 433 -23.54 8.78 7.35
CA GLY A 433 -22.65 9.52 6.45
C GLY A 433 -21.97 8.61 5.42
N TYR A 434 -21.55 7.41 5.82
CA TYR A 434 -20.98 6.42 4.91
C TYR A 434 -21.99 5.94 3.86
N HIS A 435 -23.25 5.70 4.26
CA HIS A 435 -24.31 5.30 3.32
C HIS A 435 -24.62 6.41 2.29
N MET A 436 -24.61 7.68 2.73
CA MET A 436 -24.79 8.81 1.82
C MET A 436 -23.61 8.94 0.85
N GLU A 437 -22.37 8.77 1.32
CA GLU A 437 -21.17 8.75 0.46
C GLU A 437 -21.27 7.66 -0.61
N GLN A 438 -21.72 6.47 -0.23
CA GLN A 438 -21.93 5.34 -1.16
C GLN A 438 -23.04 5.63 -2.19
N ALA A 439 -24.15 6.23 -1.77
CA ALA A 439 -25.23 6.62 -2.67
C ALA A 439 -24.77 7.66 -3.70
N LEU A 440 -24.03 8.67 -3.26
CA LEU A 440 -23.44 9.67 -4.15
C LEU A 440 -22.40 9.07 -5.09
N ALA A 441 -21.55 8.16 -4.60
CA ALA A 441 -20.58 7.43 -5.43
C ALA A 441 -21.29 6.59 -6.50
N PHE A 442 -22.41 5.93 -6.13
CA PHE A 442 -23.26 5.21 -7.09
C PHE A 442 -23.78 6.15 -8.19
N LEU A 443 -24.41 7.27 -7.84
CA LEU A 443 -24.96 8.22 -8.82
C LEU A 443 -23.87 8.72 -9.78
N ARG A 444 -22.69 9.09 -9.26
CA ARG A 444 -21.56 9.52 -10.10
C ARG A 444 -21.06 8.38 -11.00
N SER A 445 -21.01 7.14 -10.47
CA SER A 445 -20.62 5.99 -11.27
C SER A 445 -21.65 5.66 -12.36
N ALA A 446 -22.94 5.76 -12.05
CA ALA A 446 -24.00 5.56 -13.04
C ALA A 446 -23.87 6.53 -14.23
N VAL A 447 -23.58 7.80 -13.96
CA VAL A 447 -23.35 8.80 -15.03
C VAL A 447 -22.04 8.51 -15.75
N ARG A 448 -20.90 8.42 -15.00
CA ARG A 448 -19.58 8.36 -15.62
C ARG A 448 -19.26 7.03 -16.28
N LEU A 449 -19.67 5.90 -15.68
CA LEU A 449 -19.41 4.56 -16.21
C LEU A 449 -20.61 4.03 -17.00
N GLY A 450 -21.84 4.32 -16.56
CA GLY A 450 -23.05 3.78 -17.14
C GLY A 450 -23.60 4.57 -18.33
N ILE A 451 -23.26 5.85 -18.48
CA ILE A 451 -23.75 6.69 -19.60
C ILE A 451 -22.57 7.07 -20.51
N VAL A 452 -21.57 7.76 -19.98
CA VAL A 452 -20.46 8.33 -20.74
C VAL A 452 -19.37 7.32 -21.06
N GLY A 453 -19.12 6.35 -20.16
CA GLY A 453 -18.00 5.42 -20.24
C GLY A 453 -18.11 4.43 -21.39
N ARG A 454 -16.96 4.03 -21.95
CA ARG A 454 -16.88 2.93 -22.96
C ARG A 454 -17.39 1.60 -22.40
N GLU A 455 -17.35 1.44 -21.09
CA GLU A 455 -17.81 0.28 -20.33
C GLU A 455 -19.32 0.24 -20.03
N ARG A 456 -20.11 1.21 -20.50
CA ARG A 456 -21.53 1.40 -20.11
C ARG A 456 -22.39 0.14 -20.20
N PHE A 457 -22.22 -0.68 -21.25
CA PHE A 457 -22.98 -1.92 -21.39
C PHE A 457 -22.59 -2.97 -20.34
N GLU A 458 -21.29 -3.16 -20.08
CA GLU A 458 -20.82 -4.11 -19.08
C GLU A 458 -21.13 -3.62 -17.65
N TYR A 459 -21.12 -2.29 -17.41
CA TYR A 459 -21.54 -1.69 -16.15
C TYR A 459 -23.00 -2.03 -15.82
N TRP A 460 -23.93 -1.78 -16.73
CA TRP A 460 -25.35 -2.10 -16.52
C TRP A 460 -25.60 -3.60 -16.46
N LYS A 461 -24.87 -4.39 -17.22
CA LYS A 461 -24.93 -5.85 -17.16
C LYS A 461 -24.50 -6.39 -15.79
N LEU A 462 -23.43 -5.82 -15.21
CA LEU A 462 -23.03 -6.12 -13.83
C LEU A 462 -24.08 -5.67 -12.82
N PHE A 463 -24.58 -4.44 -12.97
CA PHE A 463 -25.56 -3.85 -12.05
C PHE A 463 -26.81 -4.74 -11.94
N TRP A 464 -27.46 -5.02 -13.08
CA TRP A 464 -28.69 -5.83 -13.10
C TRP A 464 -28.44 -7.26 -12.65
N TRP A 465 -27.36 -7.88 -13.12
CA TRP A 465 -26.99 -9.23 -12.65
C TRP A 465 -26.80 -9.25 -11.13
N THR A 466 -26.09 -8.27 -10.55
CA THR A 466 -25.85 -8.22 -9.10
C THR A 466 -27.15 -7.94 -8.34
N LEU A 467 -27.97 -7.02 -8.83
CA LEU A 467 -29.25 -6.66 -8.21
C LEU A 467 -30.19 -7.89 -8.07
N PHE A 468 -30.29 -8.69 -9.11
CA PHE A 468 -31.18 -9.86 -9.10
C PHE A 468 -30.58 -11.11 -8.48
N CYS A 469 -29.29 -11.38 -8.71
CA CYS A 469 -28.64 -12.62 -8.22
C CYS A 469 -27.96 -12.48 -6.87
N ARG A 470 -27.45 -11.28 -6.53
CA ARG A 470 -26.61 -11.03 -5.34
C ARG A 470 -26.86 -9.63 -4.74
N PRO A 471 -28.10 -9.24 -4.37
CA PRO A 471 -28.44 -7.86 -4.00
C PRO A 471 -27.58 -7.29 -2.85
N ARG A 472 -27.19 -8.14 -1.89
CA ARG A 472 -26.31 -7.74 -0.78
C ARG A 472 -24.89 -7.35 -1.21
N ALA A 473 -24.44 -7.78 -2.38
CA ALA A 473 -23.12 -7.47 -2.93
C ALA A 473 -23.14 -6.24 -3.87
N LEU A 474 -24.30 -5.59 -4.08
CA LEU A 474 -24.42 -4.46 -5.00
C LEU A 474 -23.49 -3.29 -4.65
N PRO A 475 -23.33 -2.84 -3.39
CA PRO A 475 -22.39 -1.78 -3.07
C PRO A 475 -20.94 -2.16 -3.41
N LEU A 476 -20.57 -3.42 -3.18
CA LEU A 476 -19.25 -3.93 -3.53
C LEU A 476 -19.05 -4.00 -5.05
N ALA A 477 -20.05 -4.44 -5.81
CA ALA A 477 -20.00 -4.46 -7.27
C ALA A 477 -19.76 -3.06 -7.86
N ILE A 478 -20.43 -2.04 -7.32
CA ILE A 478 -20.24 -0.64 -7.73
C ILE A 478 -18.83 -0.14 -7.36
N THR A 479 -18.35 -0.44 -6.16
CA THR A 479 -16.98 -0.11 -5.75
C THR A 479 -15.95 -0.73 -6.71
N LEU A 480 -16.12 -2.00 -7.06
CA LEU A 480 -15.24 -2.68 -8.01
C LEU A 480 -15.33 -2.10 -9.42
N ALA A 481 -16.52 -1.66 -9.86
CA ALA A 481 -16.66 -0.96 -11.15
C ALA A 481 -15.87 0.36 -11.16
N ILE A 482 -15.91 1.12 -10.05
CA ILE A 482 -15.13 2.36 -9.86
C ILE A 482 -13.62 2.05 -9.88
N TYR A 483 -13.17 0.97 -9.22
CA TYR A 483 -11.76 0.55 -9.28
C TYR A 483 -11.35 0.18 -10.71
N GLY A 484 -12.20 -0.51 -11.47
CA GLY A 484 -11.94 -0.80 -12.87
C GLY A 484 -11.75 0.45 -13.73
N HIS A 485 -12.49 1.51 -13.43
CA HIS A 485 -12.27 2.79 -14.09
C HIS A 485 -10.88 3.38 -13.77
N HIS A 486 -10.47 3.33 -12.50
CA HIS A 486 -9.14 3.80 -12.09
C HIS A 486 -8.04 3.04 -12.83
N PHE A 487 -8.08 1.72 -12.81
CA PHE A 487 -7.05 0.90 -13.45
C PHE A 487 -6.98 1.11 -14.96
N ARG A 488 -8.13 1.23 -15.64
CA ARG A 488 -8.15 1.57 -17.09
C ARG A 488 -7.54 2.93 -17.36
N LYS A 489 -7.82 3.93 -16.51
CA LYS A 489 -7.23 5.26 -16.66
C LYS A 489 -5.71 5.23 -16.48
N ILE A 490 -5.21 4.49 -15.53
CA ILE A 490 -3.77 4.30 -15.35
C ILE A 490 -3.17 3.63 -16.61
N CYS A 491 -3.79 2.56 -17.13
CA CYS A 491 -3.33 1.93 -18.37
C CYS A 491 -3.35 2.90 -19.56
N GLU A 492 -4.39 3.73 -19.70
CA GLU A 492 -4.49 4.73 -20.76
C GLU A 492 -3.42 5.84 -20.68
N LEU A 493 -2.93 6.16 -19.48
CA LEU A 493 -1.94 7.22 -19.26
C LEU A 493 -0.50 6.72 -19.39
N HIS A 494 -0.22 5.51 -18.97
CA HIS A 494 1.16 5.02 -18.79
C HIS A 494 1.52 3.81 -19.66
N VAL A 495 0.53 3.15 -20.28
CA VAL A 495 0.72 1.88 -21.03
C VAL A 495 0.38 2.09 -22.53
N GLN A 496 0.76 3.25 -23.09
CA GLN A 496 0.55 3.55 -24.52
C GLN A 496 1.52 2.80 -25.43
#